data_174d0e4885c289bda59f785e7e0f6bc0
#
_entry.id   174d0e4885c289bda59f785e7e0f6bc0
#
_cell.length_a   1.000
_cell.length_b   1.000
_cell.length_c   1.000
_cell.angle_alpha   90.00
_cell.angle_beta   90.00
_cell.angle_gamma   90.00
#
_symmetry.space_group_name_H-M   'P 1'
#
loop_
_entity.id
_entity.type
_entity.pdbx_description
1 polymer ?
#
loop_
_entity_poly.entity_id
_entity_poly.type
_entity_poly.pdbx_seq_one_letter_code
_entity_poly.pdbx_strand_id
1 'polypeptide(L)'
;KLKIPLKDENNITFKGSYKFENSYLINNDLGMPKINNIVGYVEFDENDLLINDVKGSLSGSPITIGLSNTGNTTHVDIIGIINKEFIQSTLGSHWASKFSGKASWIGKIKMKDKATSIKIESDLKGLGLSLPPPFDKKESDLTTLLLTTESINSDQEIISLKIGASAFATLIKENNYEGVFGIKKGVININNAQINIPDEGVLLAAQLNKVNLEAFAPLLSGFNSKPFITDAIINIQELDMYGYKILNSNIKYLPKDKNSSIQILSDNVIGNILWNKADNILKAGFEKLHLKKNNILIDNKNKFVFSNPPKINIKAKSLMVNEDNYGELSLTAFKEDKAWNIQNFKITNTDHIINGTGLWIDEGLNPTTSINFTWNIANIQKTFDQLSYPEL
;
A
#
# COMPACT_ATOMS: atom_id res chain seq x y z
N LYS A 1 8.34 50.31 -15.88
CA LYS A 1 8.12 51.77 -15.97
C LYS A 1 7.61 52.25 -14.61
N LEU A 2 8.29 53.23 -14.00
CA LEU A 2 7.92 53.82 -12.72
C LEU A 2 7.42 55.21 -12.97
N LYS A 3 6.24 55.55 -12.42
CA LYS A 3 5.69 56.92 -12.40
C LYS A 3 5.47 57.33 -10.95
N ILE A 4 6.10 58.41 -10.51
CA ILE A 4 5.97 58.95 -9.18
C ILE A 4 5.32 60.32 -9.33
N PRO A 5 4.06 60.54 -8.93
CA PRO A 5 3.44 61.85 -8.95
C PRO A 5 4.07 62.72 -7.84
N LEU A 6 4.47 63.94 -8.20
CA LEU A 6 5.14 64.87 -7.27
C LEU A 6 4.23 65.52 -6.25
N LYS A 7 2.92 65.35 -6.35
CA LYS A 7 1.90 66.00 -5.50
C LYS A 7 0.95 65.05 -4.76
N ASP A 8 1.01 63.76 -5.04
CA ASP A 8 0.09 62.78 -4.43
C ASP A 8 0.85 61.45 -4.24
N GLU A 9 1.42 61.27 -3.07
CA GLU A 9 2.24 60.09 -2.71
C GLU A 9 1.45 58.76 -2.70
N ASN A 10 0.10 58.84 -2.71
CA ASN A 10 -0.77 57.66 -2.71
C ASN A 10 -1.06 57.10 -4.12
N ASN A 11 -0.63 57.77 -5.18
CA ASN A 11 -0.89 57.38 -6.58
C ASN A 11 0.39 56.99 -7.34
N ILE A 12 1.30 56.26 -6.69
CA ILE A 12 2.48 55.72 -7.35
C ILE A 12 2.05 54.54 -8.21
N THR A 13 2.28 54.63 -9.52
CA THR A 13 2.05 53.53 -10.43
C THR A 13 3.40 52.98 -10.95
N PHE A 14 3.56 51.71 -10.89
CA PHE A 14 4.72 51.06 -11.52
C PHE A 14 4.26 49.85 -12.35
N LYS A 15 4.97 49.55 -13.39
CA LYS A 15 4.80 48.34 -14.19
C LYS A 15 6.16 47.78 -14.53
N GLY A 16 6.33 46.50 -14.30
CA GLY A 16 7.57 45.79 -14.56
C GLY A 16 7.34 44.42 -15.15
N SER A 17 8.41 43.87 -15.66
CA SER A 17 8.45 42.46 -16.06
C SER A 17 9.78 41.83 -15.63
N TYR A 18 9.73 40.57 -15.30
CA TYR A 18 10.92 39.78 -14.99
C TYR A 18 10.96 38.54 -15.88
N LYS A 19 12.13 38.25 -16.44
CA LYS A 19 12.37 37.05 -17.26
C LYS A 19 13.08 36.00 -16.43
N PHE A 20 12.49 34.82 -16.33
CA PHE A 20 13.17 33.65 -15.79
C PHE A 20 14.02 32.98 -16.87
N GLU A 21 15.28 32.71 -16.57
CA GLU A 21 16.20 31.97 -17.43
C GLU A 21 16.84 30.85 -16.61
N ASN A 22 16.31 29.63 -16.75
CA ASN A 22 16.77 28.44 -16.03
C ASN A 22 16.82 28.63 -14.49
N SER A 23 15.80 29.25 -13.94
CA SER A 23 15.67 29.50 -12.51
C SER A 23 15.11 28.28 -11.77
N TYR A 24 15.10 28.35 -10.44
CA TYR A 24 14.41 27.33 -9.61
C TYR A 24 13.60 28.01 -8.50
N LEU A 25 12.57 27.31 -8.03
CA LEU A 25 11.71 27.71 -6.90
C LEU A 25 11.72 26.62 -5.84
N ILE A 26 11.96 27.03 -4.60
CA ILE A 26 11.79 26.19 -3.40
C ILE A 26 10.81 26.91 -2.49
N ASN A 27 9.77 26.19 -2.07
CA ASN A 27 8.86 26.66 -1.03
C ASN A 27 8.76 25.59 0.06
N ASN A 28 9.52 25.78 1.13
CA ASN A 28 9.57 24.83 2.27
C ASN A 28 8.27 24.90 3.10
N ASP A 29 7.62 26.05 3.16
CA ASP A 29 6.41 26.25 3.99
C ASP A 29 5.21 25.47 3.41
N LEU A 30 5.14 25.35 2.08
CA LEU A 30 4.09 24.57 1.42
C LEU A 30 4.44 23.07 1.31
N GLY A 31 5.65 22.66 1.69
CA GLY A 31 6.11 21.29 1.51
C GLY A 31 6.12 20.84 0.04
N MET A 32 6.15 21.76 -0.89
CA MET A 32 6.14 21.48 -2.32
C MET A 32 7.52 21.00 -2.79
N PRO A 33 7.59 20.00 -3.69
CA PRO A 33 8.84 19.64 -4.33
C PRO A 33 9.43 20.84 -5.08
N LYS A 34 10.77 20.89 -5.14
CA LYS A 34 11.50 21.92 -5.88
C LYS A 34 11.07 21.94 -7.34
N ILE A 35 10.72 23.12 -7.84
CA ILE A 35 10.50 23.37 -9.27
C ILE A 35 11.82 23.83 -9.89
N ASN A 36 12.27 23.15 -10.92
CA ASN A 36 13.52 23.44 -11.61
C ASN A 36 13.28 23.91 -13.05
N ASN A 37 14.35 24.44 -13.68
CA ASN A 37 14.36 24.82 -15.08
C ASN A 37 13.23 25.80 -15.45
N ILE A 38 12.96 26.77 -14.56
CA ILE A 38 11.90 27.76 -14.78
C ILE A 38 12.34 28.73 -15.87
N VAL A 39 11.52 28.83 -16.93
CA VAL A 39 11.72 29.73 -18.07
C VAL A 39 10.40 30.41 -18.39
N GLY A 40 10.43 31.72 -18.61
CA GLY A 40 9.23 32.48 -18.95
C GLY A 40 9.30 33.93 -18.46
N TYR A 41 8.16 34.60 -18.44
CA TYR A 41 8.05 35.99 -18.05
C TYR A 41 6.98 36.16 -16.97
N VAL A 42 7.24 37.07 -16.04
CA VAL A 42 6.29 37.57 -15.06
C VAL A 42 6.06 39.07 -15.34
N GLU A 43 4.83 39.48 -15.40
CA GLU A 43 4.44 40.88 -15.43
C GLU A 43 3.84 41.26 -14.06
N PHE A 44 4.14 42.44 -13.59
CA PHE A 44 3.62 42.95 -12.32
C PHE A 44 3.40 44.44 -12.39
N ASP A 45 2.40 44.90 -11.67
CA ASP A 45 2.15 46.29 -11.38
C ASP A 45 1.87 46.48 -9.88
N GLU A 46 1.40 47.68 -9.47
CA GLU A 46 1.14 48.02 -8.08
C GLU A 46 0.05 47.15 -7.42
N ASN A 47 -0.82 46.51 -8.20
CA ASN A 47 -1.96 45.77 -7.72
C ASN A 47 -1.85 44.27 -7.99
N ASP A 48 -1.24 43.91 -9.12
CA ASP A 48 -1.36 42.57 -9.66
C ASP A 48 0.00 41.95 -10.05
N LEU A 49 0.07 40.63 -9.90
CA LEU A 49 1.14 39.79 -10.43
C LEU A 49 0.52 38.81 -11.43
N LEU A 50 0.99 38.85 -12.65
CA LEU A 50 0.50 37.99 -13.72
C LEU A 50 1.62 37.10 -14.26
N ILE A 51 1.40 35.83 -14.25
CA ILE A 51 2.28 34.80 -14.88
C ILE A 51 1.44 34.04 -15.89
N ASN A 52 1.86 34.08 -17.15
CA ASN A 52 1.26 33.28 -18.20
C ASN A 52 2.31 32.35 -18.79
N ASP A 53 1.99 31.05 -18.84
CA ASP A 53 2.78 30.02 -19.55
C ASP A 53 4.26 29.94 -19.14
N VAL A 54 4.56 30.20 -17.88
CA VAL A 54 5.90 29.93 -17.34
C VAL A 54 6.11 28.42 -17.29
N LYS A 55 7.14 27.94 -17.95
CA LYS A 55 7.48 26.52 -18.02
C LYS A 55 8.51 26.14 -16.96
N GLY A 56 8.44 24.93 -16.48
CA GLY A 56 9.41 24.38 -15.52
C GLY A 56 9.38 22.87 -15.50
N SER A 57 10.05 22.28 -14.51
CA SER A 57 9.97 20.84 -14.25
C SER A 57 9.76 20.59 -12.77
N LEU A 58 8.80 19.72 -12.46
CA LEU A 58 8.48 19.24 -11.12
C LEU A 58 8.80 17.76 -11.05
N SER A 59 9.69 17.36 -10.14
CA SER A 59 10.11 15.96 -10.00
C SER A 59 10.56 15.32 -11.34
N GLY A 60 11.28 16.08 -12.18
CA GLY A 60 11.75 15.63 -13.49
C GLY A 60 10.72 15.70 -14.62
N SER A 61 9.45 16.01 -14.33
CA SER A 61 8.38 16.09 -15.34
C SER A 61 8.06 17.54 -15.71
N PRO A 62 7.72 17.82 -16.98
CA PRO A 62 7.41 19.17 -17.43
C PRO A 62 6.11 19.69 -16.80
N ILE A 63 6.11 20.97 -16.44
CA ILE A 63 4.94 21.70 -15.98
C ILE A 63 4.85 23.05 -16.68
N THR A 64 3.62 23.58 -16.76
CA THR A 64 3.31 24.96 -17.13
C THR A 64 2.58 25.62 -15.97
N ILE A 65 2.97 26.83 -15.62
CA ILE A 65 2.46 27.58 -14.47
C ILE A 65 1.84 28.87 -14.95
N GLY A 66 0.60 29.12 -14.53
CA GLY A 66 -0.07 30.41 -14.57
C GLY A 66 -0.28 30.94 -13.16
N LEU A 67 -0.25 32.26 -12.98
CA LEU A 67 -0.56 32.92 -11.71
C LEU A 67 -1.32 34.18 -11.99
N SER A 68 -2.37 34.42 -11.19
CA SER A 68 -3.16 35.64 -11.21
C SER A 68 -3.62 36.03 -9.79
N ASN A 69 -3.82 37.31 -9.56
CA ASN A 69 -4.39 37.80 -8.32
C ASN A 69 -5.81 38.33 -8.56
N THR A 70 -6.66 38.13 -7.55
CA THR A 70 -8.00 38.71 -7.51
C THR A 70 -8.21 39.26 -6.11
N GLY A 71 -8.02 40.55 -5.94
CA GLY A 71 -7.97 41.20 -4.62
C GLY A 71 -6.85 40.56 -3.77
N ASN A 72 -7.16 40.15 -2.54
CA ASN A 72 -6.19 39.52 -1.62
C ASN A 72 -6.01 38.00 -1.86
N THR A 73 -6.45 37.47 -3.00
CA THR A 73 -6.37 36.05 -3.29
C THR A 73 -5.44 35.82 -4.47
N THR A 74 -4.41 34.98 -4.27
CA THR A 74 -3.52 34.50 -5.34
C THR A 74 -4.01 33.14 -5.83
N HIS A 75 -4.15 33.03 -7.13
CA HIS A 75 -4.50 31.81 -7.84
C HIS A 75 -3.29 31.32 -8.64
N VAL A 76 -2.89 30.07 -8.45
CA VAL A 76 -1.85 29.43 -9.24
C VAL A 76 -2.47 28.22 -9.94
N ASP A 77 -2.42 28.23 -11.26
CA ASP A 77 -2.81 27.10 -12.11
C ASP A 77 -1.56 26.39 -12.61
N ILE A 78 -1.53 25.08 -12.50
CA ILE A 78 -0.42 24.25 -12.93
C ILE A 78 -0.96 23.14 -13.83
N ILE A 79 -0.36 22.99 -15.00
CA ILE A 79 -0.61 21.84 -15.86
C ILE A 79 0.66 21.03 -15.91
N GLY A 80 0.57 19.72 -15.63
CA GLY A 80 1.73 18.85 -15.59
C GLY A 80 1.47 17.47 -16.14
N ILE A 81 2.50 16.65 -16.12
CA ILE A 81 2.47 15.26 -16.58
C ILE A 81 2.93 14.35 -15.45
N ILE A 82 2.14 13.32 -15.16
CA ILE A 82 2.58 12.16 -14.36
C ILE A 82 3.20 11.17 -15.33
N ASN A 83 4.47 10.87 -15.16
CA ASN A 83 5.22 9.88 -15.93
C ASN A 83 6.12 9.06 -14.99
N LYS A 84 6.93 8.17 -15.54
CA LYS A 84 7.80 7.30 -14.76
C LYS A 84 8.81 8.09 -13.90
N GLU A 85 9.36 9.18 -14.44
CA GLU A 85 10.33 10.04 -13.75
C GLU A 85 9.70 10.71 -12.53
N PHE A 86 8.47 11.25 -12.69
CA PHE A 86 7.70 11.83 -11.60
C PHE A 86 7.44 10.81 -10.50
N ILE A 87 6.99 9.60 -10.86
CA ILE A 87 6.69 8.53 -9.90
C ILE A 87 7.97 8.05 -9.21
N GLN A 88 9.07 7.92 -9.96
CA GLN A 88 10.36 7.50 -9.41
C GLN A 88 10.89 8.49 -8.36
N SER A 89 10.76 9.77 -8.61
CA SER A 89 11.22 10.81 -7.67
C SER A 89 10.31 10.92 -6.44
N THR A 90 9.03 10.58 -6.58
CA THR A 90 8.01 10.73 -5.51
C THR A 90 7.85 9.46 -4.68
N LEU A 91 7.79 8.29 -5.33
CA LEU A 91 7.49 6.99 -4.71
C LEU A 91 8.66 6.01 -4.76
N GLY A 92 9.75 6.35 -5.45
CA GLY A 92 10.93 5.51 -5.61
C GLY A 92 10.86 4.54 -6.79
N SER A 93 12.03 3.96 -7.11
CA SER A 93 12.22 3.11 -8.31
C SER A 93 11.39 1.83 -8.30
N HIS A 94 11.16 1.24 -7.11
CA HIS A 94 10.35 0.04 -6.97
C HIS A 94 8.93 0.26 -7.51
N TRP A 95 8.28 1.35 -7.06
CA TRP A 95 6.94 1.72 -7.53
C TRP A 95 6.94 2.18 -8.97
N ALA A 96 7.93 2.98 -9.39
CA ALA A 96 8.03 3.44 -10.77
C ALA A 96 8.08 2.30 -11.80
N SER A 97 8.60 1.13 -11.42
CA SER A 97 8.63 -0.06 -12.27
C SER A 97 7.25 -0.66 -12.55
N LYS A 98 6.23 -0.31 -11.75
CA LYS A 98 4.85 -0.79 -11.90
C LYS A 98 4.00 0.11 -12.78
N PHE A 99 4.50 1.29 -13.13
CA PHE A 99 3.80 2.25 -13.97
C PHE A 99 4.35 2.26 -15.39
N SER A 100 3.45 2.47 -16.35
CA SER A 100 3.77 2.67 -17.78
C SER A 100 3.01 3.86 -18.33
N GLY A 101 3.49 4.41 -19.45
CA GLY A 101 2.82 5.53 -20.10
C GLY A 101 2.92 6.85 -19.33
N LYS A 102 1.95 7.74 -19.54
CA LYS A 102 1.86 9.07 -18.93
C LYS A 102 0.44 9.59 -18.92
N ALA A 103 0.10 10.43 -17.93
CA ALA A 103 -1.19 11.14 -17.86
C ALA A 103 -0.99 12.61 -17.54
N SER A 104 -1.89 13.46 -18.04
CA SER A 104 -1.91 14.89 -17.70
C SER A 104 -2.64 15.10 -16.37
N TRP A 105 -2.26 16.14 -15.63
CA TRP A 105 -2.95 16.61 -14.44
C TRP A 105 -3.05 18.13 -14.42
N ILE A 106 -4.06 18.63 -13.72
CA ILE A 106 -4.28 20.07 -13.50
C ILE A 106 -4.26 20.29 -11.99
N GLY A 107 -3.42 21.19 -11.54
CA GLY A 107 -3.34 21.67 -10.17
C GLY A 107 -3.85 23.11 -10.05
N LYS A 108 -4.64 23.37 -9.03
CA LYS A 108 -5.11 24.71 -8.66
C LYS A 108 -4.74 24.98 -7.21
N ILE A 109 -3.97 26.04 -6.99
CA ILE A 109 -3.61 26.49 -5.64
C ILE A 109 -4.28 27.86 -5.42
N LYS A 110 -4.98 27.97 -4.32
CA LYS A 110 -5.59 29.21 -3.89
C LYS A 110 -4.99 29.61 -2.56
N MET A 111 -4.37 30.79 -2.53
CA MET A 111 -3.77 31.36 -1.33
C MET A 111 -4.54 32.63 -0.96
N LYS A 112 -5.08 32.67 0.24
CA LYS A 112 -5.76 33.86 0.78
C LYS A 112 -5.32 34.04 2.23
N ASP A 113 -4.77 35.19 2.55
CA ASP A 113 -4.17 35.47 3.85
C ASP A 113 -3.15 34.43 4.25
N LYS A 114 -3.41 33.65 5.31
CA LYS A 114 -2.55 32.50 5.73
C LYS A 114 -3.11 31.16 5.34
N ALA A 115 -4.26 31.09 4.66
CA ALA A 115 -4.89 29.85 4.25
C ALA A 115 -4.49 29.49 2.81
N THR A 116 -4.08 28.25 2.62
CA THR A 116 -3.77 27.66 1.32
C THR A 116 -4.66 26.47 1.08
N SER A 117 -5.26 26.40 -0.11
CA SER A 117 -5.95 25.20 -0.56
C SER A 117 -5.37 24.74 -1.89
N ILE A 118 -5.22 23.44 -2.05
CA ILE A 118 -4.69 22.80 -3.25
C ILE A 118 -5.74 21.84 -3.78
N LYS A 119 -5.95 21.85 -5.09
CA LYS A 119 -6.79 20.88 -5.80
C LYS A 119 -6.00 20.35 -6.99
N ILE A 120 -5.86 19.03 -7.09
CA ILE A 120 -5.21 18.36 -8.22
C ILE A 120 -6.19 17.37 -8.84
N GLU A 121 -6.36 17.44 -10.14
CA GLU A 121 -7.29 16.61 -10.92
C GLU A 121 -6.56 15.94 -12.09
N SER A 122 -6.93 14.69 -12.36
CA SER A 122 -6.50 13.94 -13.55
C SER A 122 -7.56 12.90 -13.89
N ASP A 123 -7.66 12.52 -15.16
CA ASP A 123 -8.41 11.33 -15.59
C ASP A 123 -7.55 10.07 -15.68
N LEU A 124 -6.26 10.20 -15.39
CA LEU A 124 -5.23 9.15 -15.46
C LEU A 124 -5.24 8.36 -16.77
N LYS A 125 -5.83 8.89 -17.85
CA LYS A 125 -5.80 8.28 -19.17
C LYS A 125 -4.38 8.30 -19.72
N GLY A 126 -3.91 7.19 -20.26
CA GLY A 126 -2.55 7.05 -20.76
C GLY A 126 -1.53 6.59 -19.72
N LEU A 127 -1.90 6.52 -18.44
CA LEU A 127 -1.06 5.94 -17.38
C LEU A 127 -1.56 4.54 -17.05
N GLY A 128 -0.70 3.53 -17.20
CA GLY A 128 -0.96 2.15 -16.82
C GLY A 128 -0.37 1.82 -15.46
N LEU A 129 -1.00 0.89 -14.73
CA LEU A 129 -0.54 0.37 -13.44
C LEU A 129 -0.58 -1.16 -13.46
N SER A 130 0.60 -1.77 -13.37
CA SER A 130 0.79 -3.22 -13.39
C SER A 130 0.86 -3.75 -11.96
N LEU A 131 -0.29 -3.82 -11.30
CA LEU A 131 -0.49 -4.50 -10.02
C LEU A 131 -1.37 -5.73 -10.20
N PRO A 132 -1.38 -6.66 -9.24
CA PRO A 132 -2.35 -7.75 -9.26
C PRO A 132 -3.80 -7.22 -9.15
N PRO A 133 -4.76 -7.87 -9.81
CA PRO A 133 -6.16 -7.53 -9.62
C PRO A 133 -6.59 -7.57 -8.14
N PRO A 134 -7.45 -6.63 -7.71
CA PRO A 134 -8.21 -5.65 -8.48
C PRO A 134 -7.52 -4.27 -8.61
N PHE A 135 -6.22 -4.18 -8.44
CA PHE A 135 -5.48 -2.91 -8.40
C PHE A 135 -4.76 -2.58 -9.72
N ASP A 136 -4.92 -3.39 -10.74
CA ASP A 136 -4.40 -3.13 -12.07
C ASP A 136 -5.18 -2.04 -12.80
N LYS A 137 -4.52 -1.33 -13.72
CA LYS A 137 -5.14 -0.33 -14.59
C LYS A 137 -4.45 -0.32 -15.94
N LYS A 138 -5.21 -0.44 -17.00
CA LYS A 138 -4.69 -0.30 -18.38
C LYS A 138 -4.51 1.18 -18.71
N GLU A 139 -3.59 1.49 -19.63
CA GLU A 139 -3.38 2.86 -20.12
C GLU A 139 -4.64 3.46 -20.77
N SER A 140 -5.46 2.62 -21.42
CA SER A 140 -6.72 3.03 -22.04
C SER A 140 -7.82 3.43 -21.05
N ASP A 141 -7.72 2.96 -19.80
CA ASP A 141 -8.80 3.10 -18.83
C ASP A 141 -8.83 4.53 -18.26
N LEU A 142 -10.05 5.08 -18.17
CA LEU A 142 -10.30 6.33 -17.50
C LEU A 142 -10.48 6.08 -16.01
N THR A 143 -9.64 6.72 -15.19
CA THR A 143 -9.72 6.64 -13.73
C THR A 143 -9.51 8.03 -13.16
N THR A 144 -10.55 8.64 -12.61
CA THR A 144 -10.46 9.97 -12.03
C THR A 144 -9.55 9.97 -10.81
N LEU A 145 -8.65 10.94 -10.73
CA LEU A 145 -7.90 11.29 -9.53
C LEU A 145 -8.31 12.69 -9.10
N LEU A 146 -8.67 12.84 -7.84
CA LEU A 146 -8.90 14.12 -7.19
C LEU A 146 -8.17 14.13 -5.87
N LEU A 147 -7.21 15.05 -5.72
CA LEU A 147 -6.56 15.35 -4.46
C LEU A 147 -6.94 16.77 -4.05
N THR A 148 -7.36 16.96 -2.82
CA THR A 148 -7.61 18.29 -2.23
C THR A 148 -6.90 18.41 -0.89
N THR A 149 -6.43 19.63 -0.60
CA THR A 149 -5.94 19.96 0.73
C THR A 149 -6.68 21.19 1.25
N GLU A 150 -6.98 21.19 2.54
CA GLU A 150 -7.65 22.29 3.22
C GLU A 150 -7.05 22.49 4.61
N SER A 151 -6.70 23.73 4.94
CA SER A 151 -6.23 24.06 6.29
C SER A 151 -7.40 23.99 7.29
N ILE A 152 -7.25 23.19 8.35
CA ILE A 152 -8.19 23.15 9.48
C ILE A 152 -7.91 24.32 10.41
N ASN A 153 -6.64 24.56 10.70
CA ASN A 153 -6.11 25.66 11.51
C ASN A 153 -4.65 25.94 11.10
N SER A 154 -3.91 26.74 11.88
CA SER A 154 -2.51 27.08 11.60
C SER A 154 -1.56 25.88 11.56
N ASP A 155 -1.90 24.79 12.24
CA ASP A 155 -1.01 23.67 12.49
C ASP A 155 -1.48 22.37 11.84
N GLN A 156 -2.72 22.31 11.36
CA GLN A 156 -3.34 21.10 10.81
C GLN A 156 -3.94 21.34 9.44
N GLU A 157 -3.71 20.36 8.56
CA GLU A 157 -4.22 20.30 7.21
C GLU A 157 -4.91 18.94 6.98
N ILE A 158 -6.07 18.97 6.34
CA ILE A 158 -6.75 17.77 5.85
C ILE A 158 -6.38 17.56 4.38
N ILE A 159 -5.95 16.32 4.07
CA ILE A 159 -5.64 15.88 2.72
C ILE A 159 -6.68 14.82 2.34
N SER A 160 -7.42 15.07 1.29
CA SER A 160 -8.40 14.13 0.75
C SER A 160 -7.96 13.67 -0.63
N LEU A 161 -7.91 12.34 -0.83
CA LEU A 161 -7.57 11.71 -2.10
C LEU A 161 -8.73 10.79 -2.52
N LYS A 162 -9.13 10.91 -3.78
CA LYS A 162 -10.10 10.03 -4.42
C LYS A 162 -9.50 9.49 -5.71
N ILE A 163 -9.54 8.16 -5.89
CA ILE A 163 -9.10 7.48 -7.11
C ILE A 163 -10.23 6.58 -7.60
N GLY A 164 -10.79 6.91 -8.76
CA GLY A 164 -11.96 6.25 -9.30
C GLY A 164 -13.17 6.34 -8.36
N ALA A 165 -14.00 5.31 -8.37
CA ALA A 165 -15.19 5.21 -7.53
C ALA A 165 -14.95 4.46 -6.22
N SER A 166 -13.80 3.81 -6.06
CA SER A 166 -13.61 2.78 -5.04
C SER A 166 -12.47 3.04 -4.06
N ALA A 167 -11.54 3.96 -4.32
CA ALA A 167 -10.43 4.24 -3.42
C ALA A 167 -10.49 5.70 -2.92
N PHE A 168 -10.47 5.87 -1.60
CA PHE A 168 -10.55 7.16 -0.91
C PHE A 168 -9.53 7.18 0.21
N ALA A 169 -8.88 8.31 0.43
CA ALA A 169 -8.10 8.55 1.64
C ALA A 169 -8.46 9.91 2.23
N THR A 170 -8.54 9.97 3.55
CA THR A 170 -8.63 11.20 4.32
C THR A 170 -7.53 11.16 5.37
N LEU A 171 -6.58 12.08 5.25
CA LEU A 171 -5.40 12.13 6.09
C LEU A 171 -5.33 13.50 6.77
N ILE A 172 -4.94 13.52 8.03
CA ILE A 172 -4.70 14.75 8.79
C ILE A 172 -3.21 14.88 9.02
N LYS A 173 -2.63 15.89 8.38
CA LYS A 173 -1.26 16.33 8.56
C LYS A 173 -1.20 17.32 9.71
N GLU A 174 -0.16 17.25 10.53
CA GLU A 174 0.12 18.20 11.60
C GLU A 174 1.55 18.71 11.49
N ASN A 175 1.72 20.03 11.59
CA ASN A 175 3.04 20.64 11.55
C ASN A 175 3.90 20.11 12.71
N ASN A 176 5.20 19.86 12.44
CA ASN A 176 6.15 19.33 13.40
C ASN A 176 5.85 17.89 13.92
N TYR A 177 4.89 17.16 13.31
CA TYR A 177 4.71 15.76 13.62
C TYR A 177 5.77 14.90 12.89
N GLU A 178 6.50 14.06 13.63
CA GLU A 178 7.61 13.24 13.11
C GLU A 178 7.16 12.00 12.31
N GLY A 179 5.90 11.91 11.97
CA GLY A 179 5.35 10.83 11.13
C GLY A 179 5.72 10.96 9.66
N VAL A 180 5.43 9.90 8.89
CA VAL A 180 5.65 9.90 7.43
C VAL A 180 4.84 11.02 6.79
N PHE A 181 5.51 11.91 6.05
CA PHE A 181 4.91 13.12 5.45
C PHE A 181 4.21 14.07 6.44
N GLY A 182 4.50 13.98 7.75
CA GLY A 182 3.80 14.75 8.77
C GLY A 182 2.36 14.29 9.03
N ILE A 183 1.95 13.14 8.53
CA ILE A 183 0.61 12.59 8.74
C ILE A 183 0.49 12.02 10.15
N LYS A 184 -0.40 12.62 10.94
CA LYS A 184 -0.70 12.20 12.31
C LYS A 184 -1.73 11.09 12.36
N LYS A 185 -2.78 11.21 11.56
CA LYS A 185 -3.86 10.23 11.51
C LYS A 185 -4.61 10.25 10.17
N GLY A 186 -5.32 9.18 9.91
CA GLY A 186 -6.15 9.12 8.72
C GLY A 186 -6.77 7.76 8.46
N VAL A 187 -7.51 7.69 7.37
CA VAL A 187 -8.09 6.46 6.85
C VAL A 187 -7.87 6.36 5.36
N ILE A 188 -7.49 5.17 4.90
CA ILE A 188 -7.50 4.78 3.49
C ILE A 188 -8.60 3.74 3.35
N ASN A 189 -9.55 4.03 2.48
CA ASN A 189 -10.75 3.22 2.29
C ASN A 189 -10.82 2.68 0.87
N ILE A 190 -11.00 1.38 0.73
CA ILE A 190 -11.16 0.70 -0.55
C ILE A 190 -12.51 -0.01 -0.57
N ASN A 191 -13.31 0.29 -1.62
CA ASN A 191 -14.64 -0.26 -1.84
C ASN A 191 -15.65 -0.01 -0.69
N ASN A 192 -15.71 1.27 -0.22
CA ASN A 192 -16.75 1.76 0.70
C ASN A 192 -16.84 1.06 2.07
N ALA A 193 -15.72 0.60 2.62
CA ALA A 193 -15.71 0.25 4.03
C ALA A 193 -15.95 1.54 4.86
N GLN A 194 -17.10 1.65 5.52
CA GLN A 194 -17.40 2.80 6.39
C GLN A 194 -16.63 2.65 7.71
N ILE A 195 -15.62 3.48 7.89
CA ILE A 195 -14.77 3.47 9.09
C ILE A 195 -14.44 4.90 9.49
N ASN A 196 -14.46 5.18 10.78
CA ASN A 196 -14.07 6.47 11.33
C ASN A 196 -12.53 6.64 11.31
N ILE A 197 -12.08 7.87 11.18
CA ILE A 197 -10.66 8.22 11.32
C ILE A 197 -10.23 7.88 12.75
N PRO A 198 -9.15 7.09 12.95
CA PRO A 198 -8.64 6.78 14.28
C PRO A 198 -8.09 8.02 14.99
N ASP A 199 -7.89 7.94 16.30
CA ASP A 199 -7.32 9.06 17.07
C ASP A 199 -5.85 9.30 16.72
N GLU A 200 -5.11 8.26 16.34
CA GLU A 200 -3.72 8.31 15.91
C GLU A 200 -3.45 7.21 14.86
N GLY A 201 -2.49 7.47 13.95
CA GLY A 201 -2.08 6.52 12.92
C GLY A 201 -2.99 6.49 11.70
N VAL A 202 -2.67 5.66 10.73
CA VAL A 202 -3.40 5.51 9.48
C VAL A 202 -3.99 4.11 9.37
N LEU A 203 -5.32 4.04 9.31
CA LEU A 203 -6.08 2.81 9.14
C LEU A 203 -6.33 2.53 7.65
N LEU A 204 -5.97 1.34 7.18
CA LEU A 204 -6.40 0.81 5.89
C LEU A 204 -7.67 -0.03 6.10
N ALA A 205 -8.76 0.33 5.44
CA ALA A 205 -9.99 -0.44 5.40
C ALA A 205 -10.31 -0.87 3.98
N ALA A 206 -10.53 -2.15 3.74
CA ALA A 206 -10.80 -2.65 2.40
C ALA A 206 -11.90 -3.71 2.39
N GLN A 207 -12.73 -3.69 1.32
CA GLN A 207 -13.65 -4.76 0.96
C GLN A 207 -13.28 -5.27 -0.43
N LEU A 208 -12.89 -6.53 -0.53
CA LEU A 208 -12.39 -7.12 -1.77
C LEU A 208 -13.18 -8.40 -2.08
N ASN A 209 -13.50 -8.60 -3.36
CA ASN A 209 -14.22 -9.80 -3.77
C ASN A 209 -13.27 -10.98 -3.86
N LYS A 210 -12.17 -10.81 -4.58
CA LYS A 210 -11.20 -11.87 -4.80
C LYS A 210 -9.77 -11.33 -4.75
N VAL A 211 -8.89 -12.05 -4.05
CA VAL A 211 -7.46 -11.74 -3.95
C VAL A 211 -6.66 -13.02 -4.11
N ASN A 212 -5.62 -12.98 -4.95
CA ASN A 212 -4.58 -14.01 -5.00
C ASN A 212 -3.35 -13.49 -4.25
N LEU A 213 -3.03 -14.10 -3.11
CA LEU A 213 -1.96 -13.61 -2.22
C LEU A 213 -0.58 -13.71 -2.87
N GLU A 214 -0.30 -14.77 -3.63
CA GLU A 214 1.01 -14.97 -4.28
C GLU A 214 1.31 -13.87 -5.30
N ALA A 215 0.28 -13.35 -5.97
CA ALA A 215 0.46 -12.27 -6.93
C ALA A 215 0.97 -10.98 -6.27
N PHE A 216 0.68 -10.77 -4.96
CA PHE A 216 1.16 -9.63 -4.19
C PHE A 216 2.54 -9.83 -3.56
N ALA A 217 3.04 -11.07 -3.53
CA ALA A 217 4.30 -11.40 -2.89
C ALA A 217 5.50 -10.53 -3.36
N PRO A 218 5.69 -10.26 -4.67
CA PRO A 218 6.78 -9.39 -5.14
C PRO A 218 6.68 -7.94 -4.67
N LEU A 219 5.48 -7.47 -4.29
CA LEU A 219 5.26 -6.11 -3.81
C LEU A 219 5.67 -5.96 -2.35
N LEU A 220 5.59 -7.05 -1.56
CA LEU A 220 5.87 -7.03 -0.13
C LEU A 220 7.38 -7.05 0.18
N SER A 221 8.23 -7.45 -0.76
CA SER A 221 9.67 -7.59 -0.58
C SER A 221 10.47 -6.27 -0.54
N GLY A 222 9.83 -5.13 -0.83
CA GLY A 222 10.49 -3.81 -0.94
C GLY A 222 10.26 -2.84 0.23
N PHE A 223 9.52 -3.22 1.26
CA PHE A 223 9.16 -2.32 2.35
C PHE A 223 10.16 -2.35 3.51
N ASN A 224 11.20 -1.50 3.44
CA ASN A 224 12.19 -1.32 4.52
C ASN A 224 11.96 -0.06 5.37
N SER A 225 10.87 0.69 5.17
CA SER A 225 10.56 1.93 5.91
C SER A 225 9.57 1.68 7.05
N LYS A 226 9.50 2.61 8.02
CA LYS A 226 8.42 2.63 9.03
C LYS A 226 7.07 2.49 8.31
N PRO A 227 6.17 1.61 8.77
CA PRO A 227 4.91 1.41 8.11
C PRO A 227 4.08 2.70 8.17
N PHE A 228 3.68 3.22 7.00
CA PHE A 228 2.74 4.33 6.90
C PHE A 228 1.36 3.95 7.43
N ILE A 229 0.95 2.70 7.18
CA ILE A 229 -0.29 2.11 7.69
C ILE A 229 -0.02 1.50 9.05
N THR A 230 -0.72 1.98 10.08
CA THR A 230 -0.59 1.51 11.47
C THR A 230 -1.54 0.39 11.82
N ASP A 231 -2.63 0.27 11.07
CA ASP A 231 -3.67 -0.74 11.23
C ASP A 231 -4.28 -1.09 9.88
N ALA A 232 -4.72 -2.35 9.69
CA ALA A 232 -5.51 -2.69 8.53
C ALA A 232 -6.66 -3.63 8.91
N ILE A 233 -7.83 -3.40 8.30
CA ILE A 233 -9.02 -4.25 8.37
C ILE A 233 -9.43 -4.57 6.94
N ILE A 234 -9.26 -5.81 6.52
CA ILE A 234 -9.48 -6.23 5.16
C ILE A 234 -10.52 -7.36 5.14
N ASN A 235 -11.64 -7.11 4.51
CA ASN A 235 -12.68 -8.10 4.25
C ASN A 235 -12.49 -8.64 2.83
N ILE A 236 -12.37 -9.96 2.67
CA ILE A 236 -12.15 -10.62 1.38
C ILE A 236 -13.16 -11.77 1.25
N GLN A 237 -13.97 -11.79 0.19
CA GLN A 237 -14.91 -12.88 -0.03
C GLN A 237 -14.20 -14.18 -0.43
N GLU A 238 -13.19 -14.10 -1.31
CA GLU A 238 -12.40 -15.23 -1.74
C GLU A 238 -10.90 -14.86 -1.73
N LEU A 239 -10.14 -15.45 -0.83
CA LEU A 239 -8.68 -15.34 -0.76
C LEU A 239 -8.06 -16.66 -1.24
N ASP A 240 -7.37 -16.60 -2.38
CA ASP A 240 -6.53 -17.68 -2.87
C ASP A 240 -5.14 -17.55 -2.25
N MET A 241 -4.65 -18.62 -1.63
CA MET A 241 -3.35 -18.68 -0.97
C MET A 241 -2.70 -20.05 -1.19
N TYR A 242 -1.65 -20.09 -1.99
CA TYR A 242 -0.86 -21.30 -2.31
C TYR A 242 -1.71 -22.50 -2.73
N GLY A 243 -2.71 -22.24 -3.59
CA GLY A 243 -3.62 -23.26 -4.09
C GLY A 243 -4.72 -23.67 -3.11
N TYR A 244 -4.86 -22.97 -1.99
CA TYR A 244 -5.97 -23.13 -1.05
C TYR A 244 -6.86 -21.89 -1.07
N LYS A 245 -8.14 -22.13 -0.83
CA LYS A 245 -9.18 -21.11 -0.82
C LYS A 245 -9.63 -20.82 0.61
N ILE A 246 -9.63 -19.54 0.99
CA ILE A 246 -10.14 -19.04 2.26
C ILE A 246 -11.34 -18.14 1.95
N LEU A 247 -12.51 -18.42 2.55
CA LEU A 247 -13.77 -17.78 2.21
C LEU A 247 -14.21 -16.83 3.32
N ASN A 248 -14.81 -15.69 2.90
CA ASN A 248 -15.43 -14.71 3.80
C ASN A 248 -14.49 -14.26 4.92
N SER A 249 -13.27 -13.87 4.55
CA SER A 249 -12.23 -13.52 5.50
C SER A 249 -12.36 -12.09 6.00
N ASN A 250 -12.31 -11.89 7.31
CA ASN A 250 -12.01 -10.64 7.98
C ASN A 250 -10.58 -10.74 8.54
N ILE A 251 -9.67 -9.96 7.99
CA ILE A 251 -8.25 -9.94 8.36
C ILE A 251 -7.96 -8.62 9.03
N LYS A 252 -7.47 -8.67 10.30
CA LYS A 252 -6.95 -7.51 11.01
C LYS A 252 -5.45 -7.62 11.09
N TYR A 253 -4.73 -6.60 10.64
CA TYR A 253 -3.28 -6.52 10.66
C TYR A 253 -2.83 -5.33 11.48
N LEU A 254 -1.95 -5.56 12.44
CA LEU A 254 -1.36 -4.57 13.33
C LEU A 254 0.17 -4.61 13.18
N PRO A 255 0.74 -3.83 12.24
CA PRO A 255 2.19 -3.74 12.09
C PRO A 255 2.79 -2.91 13.23
N LYS A 256 3.58 -3.54 14.10
CA LYS A 256 4.38 -2.87 15.13
C LYS A 256 5.86 -3.05 14.83
N ASP A 257 6.69 -2.15 15.32
CA ASP A 257 8.14 -2.15 15.03
C ASP A 257 8.80 -3.49 15.36
N LYS A 258 8.58 -4.02 16.57
CA LYS A 258 9.17 -5.29 17.01
C LYS A 258 8.28 -6.51 16.77
N ASN A 259 6.96 -6.35 16.86
CA ASN A 259 6.00 -7.43 16.73
C ASN A 259 4.87 -7.02 15.82
N SER A 260 4.55 -7.83 14.82
CA SER A 260 3.34 -7.65 14.01
C SER A 260 2.35 -8.76 14.33
N SER A 261 1.06 -8.44 14.29
CA SER A 261 0.02 -9.43 14.48
C SER A 261 -0.98 -9.43 13.33
N ILE A 262 -1.45 -10.62 12.97
CA ILE A 262 -2.52 -10.83 12.01
C ILE A 262 -3.58 -11.68 12.72
N GLN A 263 -4.81 -11.20 12.75
CA GLN A 263 -5.97 -11.98 13.15
C GLN A 263 -6.77 -12.34 11.91
N ILE A 264 -7.14 -13.60 11.78
CA ILE A 264 -7.95 -14.11 10.66
C ILE A 264 -9.23 -14.69 11.25
N LEU A 265 -10.36 -14.22 10.76
CA LEU A 265 -11.69 -14.77 11.03
C LEU A 265 -12.37 -15.04 9.70
N SER A 266 -12.60 -16.30 9.37
CA SER A 266 -13.22 -16.73 8.12
C SER A 266 -14.06 -17.98 8.29
N ASP A 267 -14.74 -18.42 7.23
CA ASP A 267 -15.55 -19.63 7.27
C ASP A 267 -14.71 -20.86 7.56
N ASN A 268 -13.47 -20.90 7.11
CA ASN A 268 -12.64 -22.10 7.14
C ASN A 268 -11.28 -21.91 7.83
N VAL A 269 -10.89 -20.68 8.18
CA VAL A 269 -9.66 -20.39 8.94
C VAL A 269 -9.96 -19.38 10.04
N ILE A 270 -9.67 -19.75 11.29
CA ILE A 270 -9.81 -18.88 12.46
C ILE A 270 -8.54 -18.99 13.28
N GLY A 271 -7.84 -17.86 13.46
CA GLY A 271 -6.60 -17.86 14.24
C GLY A 271 -5.87 -16.54 14.26
N ASN A 272 -4.71 -16.58 14.91
CA ASN A 272 -3.81 -15.43 15.06
C ASN A 272 -2.38 -15.81 14.66
N ILE A 273 -1.69 -14.88 14.01
CA ILE A 273 -0.28 -14.99 13.66
C ILE A 273 0.46 -13.84 14.33
N LEU A 274 1.52 -14.14 15.04
CA LEU A 274 2.41 -13.19 15.70
C LEU A 274 3.81 -13.32 15.09
N TRP A 275 4.34 -12.25 14.55
CA TRP A 275 5.70 -12.21 14.04
C TRP A 275 6.58 -11.32 14.92
N ASN A 276 7.49 -11.93 15.67
CA ASN A 276 8.56 -11.22 16.35
C ASN A 276 9.70 -10.98 15.35
N LYS A 277 9.84 -9.74 14.90
CA LYS A 277 10.83 -9.33 13.91
C LYS A 277 12.26 -9.34 14.45
N ALA A 278 12.43 -9.07 15.76
CA ALA A 278 13.75 -9.05 16.40
C ALA A 278 14.38 -10.44 16.44
N ASP A 279 13.60 -11.44 16.83
CA ASP A 279 14.06 -12.84 16.93
C ASP A 279 13.83 -13.61 15.62
N ASN A 280 13.18 -12.98 14.63
CA ASN A 280 12.75 -13.60 13.39
C ASN A 280 11.91 -14.89 13.59
N ILE A 281 10.95 -14.84 14.51
CA ILE A 281 10.09 -15.97 14.87
C ILE A 281 8.63 -15.63 14.54
N LEU A 282 7.98 -16.51 13.78
CA LEU A 282 6.55 -16.46 13.49
C LEU A 282 5.84 -17.55 14.30
N LYS A 283 4.88 -17.15 15.13
CA LYS A 283 4.00 -18.04 15.89
C LYS A 283 2.59 -17.92 15.37
N ALA A 284 2.00 -19.03 14.90
CA ALA A 284 0.62 -19.08 14.43
C ALA A 284 -0.18 -20.05 15.28
N GLY A 285 -1.33 -19.59 15.79
CA GLY A 285 -2.28 -20.39 16.55
C GLY A 285 -3.66 -20.34 15.88
N PHE A 286 -4.17 -21.51 15.49
CA PHE A 286 -5.46 -21.63 14.84
C PHE A 286 -6.43 -22.44 15.69
N GLU A 287 -7.63 -21.93 15.90
CA GLU A 287 -8.77 -22.71 16.40
C GLU A 287 -9.26 -23.65 15.28
N LYS A 288 -9.26 -23.14 14.05
CA LYS A 288 -9.73 -23.81 12.84
C LYS A 288 -8.76 -23.52 11.69
N LEU A 289 -8.26 -24.56 11.07
CA LEU A 289 -7.40 -24.50 9.88
C LEU A 289 -7.91 -25.54 8.87
N HIS A 290 -8.97 -25.20 8.16
CA HIS A 290 -9.60 -26.06 7.17
C HIS A 290 -9.18 -25.58 5.78
N LEU A 291 -8.25 -26.29 5.17
CA LEU A 291 -7.63 -25.95 3.90
C LEU A 291 -8.37 -26.67 2.76
N LYS A 292 -9.10 -25.93 1.95
CA LYS A 292 -9.80 -26.45 0.77
C LYS A 292 -8.97 -26.17 -0.47
N LYS A 293 -8.49 -27.23 -1.13
CA LYS A 293 -7.66 -27.13 -2.33
C LYS A 293 -8.45 -26.46 -3.45
N ASN A 294 -7.84 -25.49 -4.10
CA ASN A 294 -8.37 -24.87 -5.30
C ASN A 294 -7.84 -25.61 -6.53
N ASN A 295 -8.71 -25.98 -7.48
CA ASN A 295 -8.31 -26.65 -8.71
C ASN A 295 -7.60 -25.72 -9.72
N ILE A 296 -7.21 -24.52 -9.31
CA ILE A 296 -6.45 -23.60 -10.15
C ILE A 296 -5.01 -24.10 -10.23
N LEU A 297 -4.49 -24.21 -11.46
CA LEU A 297 -3.06 -24.50 -11.70
C LEU A 297 -2.23 -23.41 -11.03
N ILE A 298 -1.42 -23.79 -10.05
CA ILE A 298 -0.49 -22.87 -9.38
C ILE A 298 0.55 -22.46 -10.43
N ASP A 299 0.56 -21.20 -10.83
CA ASP A 299 1.67 -20.66 -11.62
C ASP A 299 2.91 -20.55 -10.71
N ASN A 300 3.79 -21.51 -10.82
CA ASN A 300 5.02 -21.62 -10.02
C ASN A 300 6.01 -20.45 -10.25
N LYS A 301 5.70 -19.51 -11.15
CA LYS A 301 6.60 -18.38 -11.48
C LYS A 301 6.65 -17.30 -10.38
N ASN A 302 5.66 -17.22 -9.51
CA ASN A 302 5.53 -16.17 -8.49
C ASN A 302 5.65 -16.73 -7.05
N LYS A 303 6.58 -17.65 -6.80
CA LYS A 303 6.82 -18.10 -5.42
C LYS A 303 7.33 -16.94 -4.56
N PHE A 304 6.69 -16.72 -3.43
CA PHE A 304 7.19 -15.80 -2.41
C PHE A 304 8.47 -16.37 -1.79
N VAL A 305 9.59 -15.75 -2.10
CA VAL A 305 10.88 -16.15 -1.52
C VAL A 305 11.24 -15.12 -0.46
N PHE A 306 11.13 -15.50 0.80
CA PHE A 306 11.74 -14.72 1.87
C PHE A 306 13.26 -14.79 1.72
N SER A 307 13.93 -13.66 1.64
CA SER A 307 15.40 -13.61 1.71
C SER A 307 15.94 -14.13 3.05
N ASN A 308 15.17 -13.93 4.13
CA ASN A 308 15.46 -14.45 5.47
C ASN A 308 14.13 -14.91 6.11
N PRO A 309 13.62 -16.12 5.83
CA PRO A 309 12.35 -16.57 6.36
C PRO A 309 12.43 -16.78 7.88
N PRO A 310 11.35 -16.43 8.62
CA PRO A 310 11.31 -16.64 10.06
C PRO A 310 11.30 -18.12 10.42
N LYS A 311 11.80 -18.44 11.62
CA LYS A 311 11.46 -19.71 12.26
C LYS A 311 9.96 -19.75 12.51
N ILE A 312 9.30 -20.82 12.08
CA ILE A 312 7.84 -20.97 12.19
C ILE A 312 7.46 -21.93 13.31
N ASN A 313 6.45 -21.52 14.07
CA ASN A 313 5.78 -22.32 15.10
C ASN A 313 4.29 -22.26 14.82
N ILE A 314 3.69 -23.36 14.36
CA ILE A 314 2.27 -23.44 13.99
C ILE A 314 1.59 -24.45 14.90
N LYS A 315 0.43 -24.05 15.46
CA LYS A 315 -0.49 -24.94 16.16
C LYS A 315 -1.88 -24.77 15.61
N ALA A 316 -2.62 -25.85 15.41
CA ALA A 316 -4.03 -25.82 15.07
C ALA A 316 -4.78 -26.83 15.92
N LYS A 317 -5.94 -26.44 16.48
CA LYS A 317 -6.82 -27.36 17.23
C LYS A 317 -7.64 -28.23 16.31
N SER A 318 -7.93 -27.76 15.09
CA SER A 318 -8.66 -28.51 14.08
C SER A 318 -8.00 -28.26 12.73
N LEU A 319 -7.27 -29.25 12.24
CA LEU A 319 -6.71 -29.28 10.90
C LEU A 319 -7.59 -30.17 10.00
N MET A 320 -8.09 -29.61 8.91
CA MET A 320 -8.68 -30.35 7.80
C MET A 320 -8.02 -29.96 6.49
N VAL A 321 -7.83 -30.93 5.61
CA VAL A 321 -7.37 -30.67 4.23
C VAL A 321 -8.37 -31.34 3.30
N ASN A 322 -9.07 -30.53 2.51
CA ASN A 322 -10.27 -30.93 1.77
C ASN A 322 -11.34 -31.50 2.72
N GLU A 323 -11.67 -32.77 2.58
CA GLU A 323 -12.64 -33.51 3.42
C GLU A 323 -11.97 -34.30 4.54
N ASP A 324 -10.63 -34.41 4.51
CA ASP A 324 -9.86 -35.26 5.44
C ASP A 324 -9.62 -34.53 6.76
N ASN A 325 -9.98 -35.15 7.88
CA ASN A 325 -9.81 -34.61 9.21
C ASN A 325 -8.54 -35.17 9.88
N TYR A 326 -7.56 -34.32 10.04
CA TYR A 326 -6.27 -34.69 10.66
C TYR A 326 -6.24 -34.43 12.17
N GLY A 327 -7.20 -33.69 12.75
CA GLY A 327 -7.22 -33.36 14.17
C GLY A 327 -6.30 -32.18 14.53
N GLU A 328 -5.54 -32.29 15.61
CA GLU A 328 -4.64 -31.25 16.07
C GLU A 328 -3.30 -31.27 15.34
N LEU A 329 -2.76 -30.09 15.00
CA LEU A 329 -1.43 -29.93 14.40
C LEU A 329 -0.50 -29.16 15.35
N SER A 330 0.73 -29.62 15.49
CA SER A 330 1.85 -28.82 15.99
C SER A 330 3.04 -28.97 15.04
N LEU A 331 3.59 -27.85 14.55
CA LEU A 331 4.69 -27.81 13.60
C LEU A 331 5.73 -26.78 14.04
N THR A 332 7.00 -27.17 14.06
CA THR A 332 8.14 -26.26 14.21
C THR A 332 9.12 -26.50 13.07
N ALA A 333 9.42 -25.44 12.31
CA ALA A 333 10.38 -25.53 11.21
C ALA A 333 11.17 -24.21 11.07
N PHE A 334 12.36 -24.30 10.49
CA PHE A 334 13.19 -23.15 10.14
C PHE A 334 13.94 -23.44 8.85
N LYS A 335 14.30 -22.38 8.13
CA LYS A 335 15.12 -22.52 6.92
C LYS A 335 16.61 -22.44 7.28
N GLU A 336 17.38 -23.39 6.81
CA GLU A 336 18.82 -23.43 6.88
C GLU A 336 19.36 -23.69 5.48
N ASP A 337 20.17 -22.77 4.99
CA ASP A 337 20.63 -22.77 3.60
C ASP A 337 19.48 -22.87 2.59
N LYS A 338 19.38 -23.99 1.91
CA LYS A 338 18.41 -24.29 0.84
C LYS A 338 17.25 -25.17 1.29
N ALA A 339 17.26 -25.63 2.54
CA ALA A 339 16.29 -26.57 3.06
C ALA A 339 15.49 -26.00 4.22
N TRP A 340 14.21 -26.32 4.27
CA TRP A 340 13.40 -26.18 5.46
C TRP A 340 13.63 -27.39 6.36
N ASN A 341 14.16 -27.19 7.53
CA ASN A 341 14.35 -28.20 8.55
C ASN A 341 13.08 -28.27 9.42
N ILE A 342 12.34 -29.36 9.29
CA ILE A 342 11.16 -29.64 10.11
C ILE A 342 11.67 -30.31 11.40
N GLN A 343 11.84 -29.50 12.46
CA GLN A 343 12.35 -29.98 13.75
C GLN A 343 11.38 -30.91 14.45
N ASN A 344 10.08 -30.63 14.31
CA ASN A 344 9.01 -31.42 14.87
C ASN A 344 7.72 -31.15 14.13
N PHE A 345 7.03 -32.20 13.73
CA PHE A 345 5.61 -32.10 13.45
C PHE A 345 4.85 -33.18 14.23
N LYS A 346 3.68 -32.82 14.70
CA LYS A 346 2.78 -33.75 15.41
C LYS A 346 1.38 -33.51 14.89
N ILE A 347 0.73 -34.61 14.52
CA ILE A 347 -0.69 -34.64 14.16
C ILE A 347 -1.35 -35.62 15.12
N THR A 348 -2.45 -35.19 15.75
CA THR A 348 -3.11 -35.99 16.80
C THR A 348 -4.62 -35.88 16.68
N ASN A 349 -5.29 -37.01 16.68
CA ASN A 349 -6.72 -37.11 16.94
C ASN A 349 -7.01 -38.30 17.88
N THR A 350 -8.29 -38.67 18.04
CA THR A 350 -8.71 -39.77 18.91
C THR A 350 -8.24 -41.13 18.45
N ASP A 351 -7.99 -41.31 17.15
CA ASP A 351 -7.77 -42.59 16.50
C ASP A 351 -6.32 -42.84 16.07
N HIS A 352 -5.51 -41.74 15.99
CA HIS A 352 -4.08 -41.87 15.65
C HIS A 352 -3.20 -40.69 16.14
N ILE A 353 -1.93 -40.95 16.24
CA ILE A 353 -0.87 -39.96 16.54
C ILE A 353 0.27 -40.15 15.54
N ILE A 354 0.61 -39.09 14.79
CA ILE A 354 1.75 -39.03 13.91
C ILE A 354 2.75 -38.04 14.51
N ASN A 355 4.00 -38.49 14.69
CA ASN A 355 5.10 -37.57 15.10
C ASN A 355 6.24 -37.78 14.11
N GLY A 356 6.92 -36.68 13.75
CA GLY A 356 8.02 -36.77 12.82
C GLY A 356 8.91 -35.53 12.75
N THR A 357 9.98 -35.71 11.97
CA THR A 357 10.95 -34.70 11.58
C THR A 357 11.20 -34.83 10.09
N GLY A 358 11.78 -33.79 9.47
CA GLY A 358 12.04 -33.92 8.04
C GLY A 358 12.81 -32.74 7.45
N LEU A 359 13.10 -32.87 6.18
CA LEU A 359 13.72 -31.84 5.35
C LEU A 359 12.86 -31.62 4.12
N TRP A 360 12.58 -30.34 3.81
CA TRP A 360 11.93 -29.93 2.58
C TRP A 360 12.84 -28.97 1.80
N ILE A 361 13.27 -29.43 0.62
CA ILE A 361 14.14 -28.68 -0.29
C ILE A 361 13.27 -28.17 -1.43
N ASP A 362 13.05 -26.85 -1.47
CA ASP A 362 12.26 -26.17 -2.49
C ASP A 362 13.17 -25.48 -3.52
N GLU A 363 14.03 -26.25 -4.17
CA GLU A 363 14.92 -25.74 -5.21
C GLU A 363 14.71 -26.44 -6.55
N GLY A 364 14.69 -25.63 -7.60
CA GLY A 364 14.58 -26.09 -8.98
C GLY A 364 13.19 -26.56 -9.38
N LEU A 365 13.15 -27.41 -10.42
CA LEU A 365 11.90 -27.90 -11.02
C LEU A 365 11.20 -28.99 -10.19
N ASN A 366 11.94 -29.65 -9.30
CA ASN A 366 11.43 -30.77 -8.52
C ASN A 366 11.75 -30.57 -7.02
N PRO A 367 10.84 -29.98 -6.23
CA PRO A 367 11.01 -29.93 -4.79
C PRO A 367 11.02 -31.35 -4.20
N THR A 368 11.92 -31.61 -3.25
CA THR A 368 12.04 -32.90 -2.58
C THR A 368 11.70 -32.77 -1.10
N THR A 369 10.95 -33.73 -0.59
CA THR A 369 10.59 -33.81 0.82
C THR A 369 11.03 -35.17 1.37
N SER A 370 11.81 -35.14 2.45
CA SER A 370 12.20 -36.34 3.21
C SER A 370 11.65 -36.24 4.62
N ILE A 371 10.81 -37.18 5.02
CA ILE A 371 10.16 -37.17 6.33
C ILE A 371 10.40 -38.53 7.00
N ASN A 372 10.89 -38.48 8.26
CA ASN A 372 10.92 -39.61 9.17
C ASN A 372 9.79 -39.45 10.18
N PHE A 373 8.88 -40.41 10.25
CA PHE A 373 7.76 -40.33 11.18
C PHE A 373 7.42 -41.65 11.84
N THR A 374 6.80 -41.54 13.01
CA THR A 374 6.17 -42.67 13.72
C THR A 374 4.68 -42.45 13.67
N TRP A 375 3.93 -43.46 13.30
CA TRP A 375 2.48 -43.46 13.25
C TRP A 375 1.90 -44.48 14.20
N ASN A 376 1.27 -44.04 15.28
CA ASN A 376 0.56 -44.87 16.23
C ASN A 376 -0.93 -44.83 15.92
N ILE A 377 -1.53 -45.94 15.56
CA ILE A 377 -2.93 -46.06 15.17
C ILE A 377 -3.67 -46.85 16.25
N ALA A 378 -4.64 -46.20 16.90
CA ALA A 378 -5.50 -46.87 17.87
C ALA A 378 -6.70 -47.59 17.21
N ASN A 379 -7.20 -47.06 16.10
CA ASN A 379 -8.28 -47.64 15.31
C ASN A 379 -8.00 -47.53 13.83
N ILE A 380 -7.58 -48.61 13.21
CA ILE A 380 -7.16 -48.65 11.80
C ILE A 380 -8.33 -48.23 10.89
N GLN A 381 -9.50 -48.89 11.04
CA GLN A 381 -10.65 -48.63 10.17
C GLN A 381 -11.05 -47.17 10.19
N LYS A 382 -11.27 -46.63 11.39
CA LYS A 382 -11.64 -45.20 11.53
C LYS A 382 -10.59 -44.26 11.01
N THR A 383 -9.30 -44.60 11.17
CA THR A 383 -8.20 -43.77 10.68
C THR A 383 -8.22 -43.70 9.16
N PHE A 384 -8.40 -44.83 8.47
CA PHE A 384 -8.46 -44.84 7.01
C PHE A 384 -9.73 -44.21 6.46
N ASP A 385 -10.88 -44.43 7.13
CA ASP A 385 -12.14 -43.74 6.79
C ASP A 385 -11.98 -42.21 6.86
N GLN A 386 -11.34 -41.71 7.94
CA GLN A 386 -11.09 -40.26 8.14
C GLN A 386 -10.12 -39.66 7.11
N LEU A 387 -9.22 -40.46 6.56
CA LEU A 387 -8.25 -40.06 5.55
C LEU A 387 -8.73 -40.36 4.12
N SER A 388 -10.00 -40.68 3.95
CA SER A 388 -10.62 -40.97 2.65
C SER A 388 -10.02 -42.21 1.94
N TYR A 389 -9.55 -43.21 2.69
CA TYR A 389 -9.06 -44.51 2.21
C TYR A 389 -9.91 -45.65 2.76
N PRO A 390 -11.22 -45.70 2.50
CA PRO A 390 -12.11 -46.69 3.12
C PRO A 390 -11.88 -48.15 2.66
N GLU A 391 -11.13 -48.35 1.59
CA GLU A 391 -10.89 -49.70 0.99
C GLU A 391 -9.62 -50.40 1.52
N LEU A 392 -8.91 -49.79 2.47
CA LEU A 392 -7.76 -50.37 3.15
C LEU A 392 -8.17 -50.93 4.50
#